data_394bde30f7a3b8ed1dad9b108257dd41
#
_entry.id   394bde30f7a3b8ed1dad9b108257dd41
#
_cell.length_a   1.000
_cell.length_b   1.000
_cell.length_c   1.000
_cell.angle_alpha   90.00
_cell.angle_beta   90.00
_cell.angle_gamma   90.00
#
_symmetry.space_group_name_H-M   'P 1'
#
loop_
_entity.id
_entity.type
_entity.pdbx_description
1 polymer ?
#
loop_
_entity_poly.entity_id
_entity_poly.type
_entity_poly.pdbx_seq_one_letter_code
_entity_poly.pdbx_strand_id
1 'polypeptide(L)'
;ALRPNFTDFYFVFYPKNHLLVIECKDKFGQISPRYLEIFFTKLFGSEEIIEEFNTVEVTLVPSTDQLESVLSLSQVNTLEIVIRRPNTDGLEDLEDEVLERLNNQNAEEEVITLKAQKGLSLEADDETRGLSHVAQLNGVVTSTGYDDNGKRAVRSTKQHPFVESGQYVSGEISARDFL
;
A
#
# COMPACT_ATOMS: atom_id res chain seq x y z
N ALA A 1 34.33 -11.40 17.26
CA ALA A 1 33.07 -11.33 18.00
C ALA A 1 32.04 -12.16 17.22
N LEU A 2 31.47 -13.17 17.88
CA LEU A 2 30.31 -13.89 17.34
C LEU A 2 29.15 -12.89 17.19
N ARG A 3 28.60 -12.75 15.98
CA ARG A 3 27.37 -12.00 15.72
C ARG A 3 26.25 -13.05 15.57
N PRO A 4 25.56 -13.45 16.64
CA PRO A 4 24.50 -14.42 16.56
C PRO A 4 23.32 -13.81 15.76
N ASN A 5 22.75 -14.58 14.85
CA ASN A 5 21.58 -14.21 14.06
C ASN A 5 21.75 -12.97 13.14
N PHE A 6 22.94 -12.78 12.59
CA PHE A 6 23.18 -11.76 11.58
C PHE A 6 22.68 -12.27 10.22
N THR A 7 21.80 -11.53 9.60
CA THR A 7 21.28 -11.79 8.25
C THR A 7 21.30 -10.47 7.47
N ASP A 8 21.80 -10.51 6.25
CA ASP A 8 21.80 -9.38 5.34
C ASP A 8 20.57 -9.48 4.44
N PHE A 9 19.86 -8.39 4.27
CA PHE A 9 18.79 -8.24 3.29
C PHE A 9 19.20 -7.16 2.30
N TYR A 10 18.95 -7.40 1.02
CA TYR A 10 19.24 -6.45 -0.03
C TYR A 10 18.01 -5.59 -0.31
N PHE A 11 18.27 -4.35 -0.74
CA PHE A 11 17.21 -3.46 -1.21
C PHE A 11 17.69 -2.63 -2.40
N VAL A 12 16.73 -2.20 -3.22
CA VAL A 12 16.92 -1.23 -4.29
C VAL A 12 15.91 -0.11 -4.12
N PHE A 13 16.38 1.12 -4.19
CA PHE A 13 15.52 2.29 -4.18
C PHE A 13 15.43 2.90 -5.59
N TYR A 14 14.21 3.13 -6.04
CA TYR A 14 13.88 3.80 -7.29
C TYR A 14 13.41 5.23 -6.98
N PRO A 15 14.29 6.24 -7.04
CA PRO A 15 13.96 7.60 -6.58
C PRO A 15 12.80 8.25 -7.32
N LYS A 16 12.72 8.01 -8.65
CA LYS A 16 11.66 8.59 -9.50
C LYS A 16 10.25 8.06 -9.17
N ASN A 17 10.17 6.86 -8.65
CA ASN A 17 8.92 6.22 -8.31
C ASN A 17 8.66 6.22 -6.80
N HIS A 18 9.59 6.75 -6.01
CA HIS A 18 9.61 6.66 -4.55
C HIS A 18 9.39 5.21 -4.04
N LEU A 19 9.89 4.25 -4.81
CA LEU A 19 9.68 2.82 -4.56
C LEU A 19 10.93 2.21 -3.95
N LEU A 20 10.76 1.54 -2.82
CA LEU A 20 11.78 0.73 -2.16
C LEU A 20 11.41 -0.75 -2.30
N VAL A 21 12.20 -1.50 -3.06
CA VAL A 21 12.06 -2.96 -3.20
C VAL A 21 13.05 -3.61 -2.25
N ILE A 22 12.58 -4.56 -1.43
CA ILE A 22 13.39 -5.17 -0.39
C ILE A 22 13.26 -6.68 -0.46
N GLU A 23 14.39 -7.38 -0.41
CA GLU A 23 14.42 -8.83 -0.22
C GLU A 23 13.85 -9.18 1.16
N CYS A 24 12.75 -9.92 1.20
CA CYS A 24 12.10 -10.31 2.44
C CYS A 24 12.51 -11.70 2.94
N LYS A 25 13.16 -12.50 2.10
CA LYS A 25 13.53 -13.88 2.45
C LYS A 25 14.77 -14.31 1.69
N ASP A 26 15.73 -14.83 2.43
CA ASP A 26 16.89 -15.54 1.90
C ASP A 26 16.97 -16.97 2.51
N LYS A 27 18.07 -17.67 2.24
CA LYS A 27 18.32 -19.01 2.80
C LYS A 27 18.60 -19.03 4.31
N PHE A 28 18.88 -17.88 4.92
CA PHE A 28 19.29 -17.77 6.33
C PHE A 28 18.21 -17.14 7.20
N GLY A 29 17.28 -16.36 6.60
CA GLY A 29 16.28 -15.68 7.40
C GLY A 29 15.10 -15.17 6.58
N GLN A 30 14.13 -14.65 7.30
CA GLN A 30 12.94 -14.01 6.74
C GLN A 30 12.57 -12.80 7.58
N ILE A 31 12.18 -11.72 6.92
CA ILE A 31 11.61 -10.53 7.53
C ILE A 31 10.22 -10.27 6.93
N SER A 32 9.25 -9.92 7.77
CA SER A 32 7.90 -9.66 7.25
C SER A 32 7.81 -8.26 6.65
N PRO A 33 7.04 -8.05 5.55
CA PRO A 33 6.80 -6.72 4.98
C PRO A 33 6.30 -5.72 6.03
N ARG A 34 5.41 -6.15 6.91
CA ARG A 34 4.89 -5.30 8.00
C ARG A 34 5.96 -4.84 8.97
N TYR A 35 6.95 -5.69 9.26
CA TYR A 35 8.07 -5.29 10.12
C TYR A 35 8.95 -4.25 9.42
N LEU A 36 9.18 -4.39 8.11
CA LEU A 36 9.92 -3.42 7.30
C LEU A 36 9.20 -2.08 7.26
N GLU A 37 7.89 -2.06 7.06
CA GLU A 37 7.08 -0.84 7.12
C GLU A 37 7.27 -0.11 8.46
N ILE A 38 7.16 -0.82 9.58
CA ILE A 38 7.36 -0.26 10.92
C ILE A 38 8.79 0.25 11.10
N PHE A 39 9.77 -0.51 10.63
CA PHE A 39 11.18 -0.13 10.72
C PHE A 39 11.47 1.17 9.97
N PHE A 40 11.07 1.26 8.69
CA PHE A 40 11.30 2.44 7.87
C PHE A 40 10.47 3.64 8.32
N THR A 41 9.23 3.44 8.78
CA THR A 41 8.44 4.51 9.40
C THR A 41 9.14 5.12 10.60
N LYS A 42 9.76 4.29 11.46
CA LYS A 42 10.52 4.79 12.60
C LYS A 42 11.84 5.45 12.20
N LEU A 43 12.52 4.89 11.19
CA LEU A 43 13.78 5.43 10.70
C LEU A 43 13.57 6.83 10.09
N PHE A 44 12.57 6.98 9.22
CA PHE A 44 12.26 8.25 8.57
C PHE A 44 11.47 9.23 9.46
N GLY A 45 10.92 8.75 10.58
CA GLY A 45 10.31 9.58 11.60
C GLY A 45 11.30 10.11 12.64
N SER A 46 12.63 10.02 12.41
CA SER A 46 13.62 10.64 13.28
C SER A 46 13.60 12.17 13.15
N GLU A 47 13.96 12.88 14.23
CA GLU A 47 13.95 14.34 14.26
C GLU A 47 14.80 14.94 13.14
N GLU A 48 15.98 14.37 12.88
CA GLU A 48 16.90 14.84 11.84
C GLU A 48 16.30 14.76 10.44
N ILE A 49 15.52 13.70 10.14
CA ILE A 49 14.90 13.53 8.83
C ILE A 49 13.67 14.45 8.70
N ILE A 50 12.88 14.56 9.76
CA ILE A 50 11.70 15.45 9.76
C ILE A 50 12.10 16.92 9.59
N GLU A 51 13.21 17.35 10.23
CA GLU A 51 13.71 18.72 10.10
C GLU A 51 14.18 19.05 8.68
N GLU A 52 14.75 18.07 7.96
CA GLU A 52 15.29 18.29 6.61
C GLU A 52 14.27 18.04 5.49
N PHE A 53 13.43 17.01 5.63
CA PHE A 53 12.56 16.52 4.55
C PHE A 53 11.06 16.61 4.86
N ASN A 54 10.68 17.14 6.01
CA ASN A 54 9.32 17.08 6.55
C ASN A 54 8.88 15.62 6.83
N THR A 55 7.57 15.38 6.88
CA THR A 55 7.05 14.04 7.17
C THR A 55 7.24 13.11 5.97
N VAL A 56 7.91 11.99 6.19
CA VAL A 56 8.04 10.90 5.21
C VAL A 56 7.08 9.78 5.58
N GLU A 57 6.09 9.54 4.73
CA GLU A 57 5.16 8.43 4.92
C GLU A 57 5.71 7.17 4.22
N VAL A 58 5.64 6.04 4.92
CA VAL A 58 6.04 4.73 4.39
C VAL A 58 4.82 3.83 4.36
N THR A 59 4.48 3.32 3.18
CA THR A 59 3.35 2.41 2.99
C THR A 59 3.80 1.17 2.23
N LEU A 60 3.15 0.04 2.50
CA LEU A 60 3.34 -1.16 1.70
C LEU A 60 2.55 -1.02 0.40
N VAL A 61 3.19 -1.31 -0.72
CA VAL A 61 2.50 -1.44 -2.01
C VAL A 61 1.54 -2.65 -1.91
N PRO A 62 0.24 -2.48 -2.12
CA PRO A 62 -0.70 -3.59 -2.10
C PRO A 62 -0.54 -4.48 -3.34
N SER A 63 -0.94 -5.76 -3.25
CA SER A 63 -1.00 -6.61 -4.43
C SER A 63 -2.05 -6.09 -5.43
N THR A 64 -1.81 -6.29 -6.72
CA THR A 64 -2.69 -5.80 -7.80
C THR A 64 -4.13 -6.29 -7.68
N ASP A 65 -4.32 -7.53 -7.20
CA ASP A 65 -5.64 -8.15 -7.04
C ASP A 65 -6.39 -7.67 -5.78
N GLN A 66 -5.71 -6.88 -4.92
CA GLN A 66 -6.27 -6.54 -3.62
C GLN A 66 -7.44 -5.58 -3.72
N LEU A 67 -7.38 -4.59 -4.62
CA LEU A 67 -8.48 -3.66 -4.83
C LEU A 67 -9.74 -4.39 -5.31
N GLU A 68 -9.61 -5.27 -6.31
CA GLU A 68 -10.74 -6.08 -6.78
C GLU A 68 -11.29 -6.97 -5.65
N SER A 69 -10.42 -7.57 -4.84
CA SER A 69 -10.86 -8.31 -3.65
C SER A 69 -11.66 -7.45 -2.68
N VAL A 70 -11.24 -6.20 -2.43
CA VAL A 70 -11.96 -5.26 -1.55
C VAL A 70 -13.33 -4.90 -2.14
N LEU A 71 -13.41 -4.67 -3.45
CA LEU A 71 -14.64 -4.25 -4.12
C LEU A 71 -15.62 -5.42 -4.42
N SER A 72 -15.17 -6.69 -4.31
CA SER A 72 -15.93 -7.89 -4.71
C SER A 72 -16.49 -8.72 -3.55
N LEU A 73 -16.80 -8.13 -2.39
CA LEU A 73 -17.63 -8.82 -1.41
C LEU A 73 -19.00 -9.13 -2.00
N SER A 74 -19.60 -10.28 -1.67
CA SER A 74 -20.94 -10.67 -2.12
C SER A 74 -22.00 -9.63 -1.78
N GLN A 75 -21.81 -8.94 -0.66
CA GLN A 75 -22.60 -7.78 -0.28
C GLN A 75 -21.68 -6.75 0.37
N VAL A 76 -21.54 -5.59 -0.26
CA VAL A 76 -20.81 -4.44 0.29
C VAL A 76 -21.81 -3.52 0.99
N ASN A 77 -21.67 -3.37 2.31
CA ASN A 77 -22.52 -2.48 3.09
C ASN A 77 -21.89 -1.09 3.26
N THR A 78 -20.56 -1.03 3.37
CA THR A 78 -19.83 0.22 3.51
C THR A 78 -18.54 0.12 2.71
N LEU A 79 -18.22 1.17 1.99
CA LEU A 79 -16.93 1.37 1.31
C LEU A 79 -16.35 2.67 1.85
N GLU A 80 -15.14 2.59 2.40
CA GLU A 80 -14.36 3.72 2.87
C GLU A 80 -13.09 3.84 2.01
N ILE A 81 -12.89 5.02 1.46
CA ILE A 81 -11.75 5.37 0.62
C ILE A 81 -11.03 6.51 1.32
N VAL A 82 -9.81 6.29 1.76
CA VAL A 82 -8.94 7.30 2.35
C VAL A 82 -7.85 7.59 1.33
N ILE A 83 -7.79 8.81 0.82
CA ILE A 83 -6.81 9.26 -0.16
C ILE A 83 -5.92 10.27 0.54
N ARG A 84 -4.62 10.01 0.57
CA ARG A 84 -3.60 10.94 1.01
C ARG A 84 -2.97 11.62 -0.20
N ARG A 85 -2.18 12.63 0.07
CA ARG A 85 -1.52 13.39 -1.00
C ARG A 85 -0.69 12.46 -1.89
N PRO A 86 -1.02 12.34 -3.19
CA PRO A 86 -0.19 11.63 -4.13
C PRO A 86 1.20 12.27 -4.24
N ASN A 87 2.17 11.45 -4.63
CA ASN A 87 3.50 11.95 -4.97
C ASN A 87 3.44 12.82 -6.23
N THR A 88 4.20 13.91 -6.26
CA THR A 88 4.21 14.85 -7.39
C THR A 88 4.94 14.31 -8.62
N ASP A 89 5.67 13.21 -8.50
CA ASP A 89 6.47 12.63 -9.58
C ASP A 89 5.69 11.55 -10.34
N GLY A 90 5.32 11.84 -11.58
CA GLY A 90 4.69 10.87 -12.47
C GLY A 90 3.20 10.64 -12.22
N LEU A 91 2.48 11.66 -11.78
CA LEU A 91 1.03 11.62 -11.57
C LEU A 91 0.28 11.23 -12.86
N GLU A 92 -0.72 10.38 -12.71
CA GLU A 92 -1.76 10.19 -13.70
C GLU A 92 -2.82 11.31 -13.58
N ASP A 93 -3.64 11.53 -14.60
CA ASP A 93 -4.60 12.64 -14.66
C ASP A 93 -5.48 12.73 -13.39
N LEU A 94 -5.97 11.62 -12.90
CA LEU A 94 -6.83 11.57 -11.71
C LEU A 94 -6.08 11.83 -10.40
N GLU A 95 -4.82 11.42 -10.30
CA GLU A 95 -3.97 11.71 -9.13
C GLU A 95 -3.66 13.21 -9.05
N ASP A 96 -3.43 13.85 -10.21
CA ASP A 96 -3.20 15.30 -10.29
C ASP A 96 -4.45 16.08 -9.87
N GLU A 97 -5.65 15.69 -10.34
CA GLU A 97 -6.93 16.28 -9.92
C GLU A 97 -7.14 16.17 -8.40
N VAL A 98 -6.84 15.01 -7.82
CA VAL A 98 -6.96 14.79 -6.37
C VAL A 98 -5.95 15.66 -5.61
N LEU A 99 -4.71 15.73 -6.07
CA LEU A 99 -3.67 16.56 -5.45
C LEU A 99 -4.04 18.05 -5.51
N GLU A 100 -4.53 18.54 -6.65
CA GLU A 100 -5.01 19.92 -6.81
C GLU A 100 -6.16 20.21 -5.84
N ARG A 101 -7.13 19.30 -5.71
CA ARG A 101 -8.27 19.43 -4.80
C ARG A 101 -7.82 19.50 -3.34
N LEU A 102 -6.90 18.64 -2.91
CA LEU A 102 -6.33 18.64 -1.56
C LEU A 102 -5.55 19.93 -1.28
N ASN A 103 -4.77 20.41 -2.26
CA ASN A 103 -4.01 21.65 -2.15
C ASN A 103 -4.94 22.87 -2.00
N ASN A 104 -5.98 22.98 -2.83
CA ASN A 104 -6.95 24.07 -2.81
C ASN A 104 -7.71 24.17 -1.48
N GLN A 105 -7.84 23.04 -0.78
CA GLN A 105 -8.53 22.97 0.52
C GLN A 105 -7.57 22.98 1.72
N ASN A 106 -6.26 23.02 1.51
CA ASN A 106 -5.24 22.82 2.54
C ASN A 106 -5.47 21.52 3.34
N ALA A 107 -5.98 20.48 2.65
CA ALA A 107 -6.26 19.17 3.25
C ALA A 107 -5.05 18.23 3.14
N GLU A 108 -4.84 17.45 4.16
CA GLU A 108 -3.80 16.40 4.18
C GLU A 108 -4.32 15.10 3.58
N GLU A 109 -5.58 14.78 3.85
CA GLU A 109 -6.26 13.59 3.32
C GLU A 109 -7.72 13.89 3.00
N GLU A 110 -8.30 13.08 2.12
CA GLU A 110 -9.72 13.03 1.83
C GLU A 110 -10.28 11.67 2.23
N VAL A 111 -11.43 11.67 2.92
CA VAL A 111 -12.11 10.44 3.32
C VAL A 111 -13.51 10.41 2.72
N ILE A 112 -13.74 9.43 1.86
CA ILE A 112 -15.04 9.18 1.24
C ILE A 112 -15.63 7.93 1.86
N THR A 113 -16.84 8.05 2.42
CA THR A 113 -17.56 6.91 3.00
C THR A 113 -18.90 6.74 2.32
N LEU A 114 -19.06 5.65 1.59
CA LEU A 114 -20.31 5.24 0.96
C LEU A 114 -20.98 4.17 1.81
N LYS A 115 -22.29 4.27 1.98
CA LYS A 115 -23.11 3.28 2.72
C LYS A 115 -24.23 2.78 1.82
N ALA A 116 -24.40 1.47 1.76
CA ALA A 116 -25.47 0.86 1.00
C ALA A 116 -26.86 1.30 1.52
N GLN A 117 -27.80 1.43 0.60
CA GLN A 117 -29.21 1.53 0.98
C GLN A 117 -29.67 0.22 1.63
N LYS A 118 -30.66 0.32 2.49
CA LYS A 118 -31.17 -0.84 3.22
C LYS A 118 -31.59 -1.97 2.28
N GLY A 119 -30.94 -3.13 2.44
CA GLY A 119 -31.23 -4.32 1.66
C GLY A 119 -30.53 -4.38 0.28
N LEU A 120 -29.68 -3.40 -0.04
CA LEU A 120 -28.89 -3.38 -1.27
C LEU A 120 -27.40 -3.56 -0.97
N SER A 121 -26.63 -3.85 -2.00
CA SER A 121 -25.17 -3.82 -1.99
C SER A 121 -24.68 -2.54 -2.65
N LEU A 122 -23.56 -2.00 -2.21
CA LEU A 122 -22.84 -0.97 -2.94
C LEU A 122 -22.23 -1.56 -4.22
N GLU A 123 -22.35 -0.82 -5.29
CA GLU A 123 -21.66 -1.06 -6.57
C GLU A 123 -20.82 0.17 -6.87
N ALA A 124 -19.51 0.00 -6.96
CA ALA A 124 -18.59 1.07 -7.29
C ALA A 124 -18.75 1.43 -8.78
N ASP A 125 -19.11 2.67 -9.06
CA ASP A 125 -19.09 3.25 -10.41
C ASP A 125 -17.64 3.56 -10.86
N ASP A 126 -17.49 4.06 -12.08
CA ASP A 126 -16.16 4.34 -12.64
C ASP A 126 -15.38 5.39 -11.84
N GLU A 127 -16.07 6.43 -11.34
CA GLU A 127 -15.45 7.46 -10.50
C GLU A 127 -14.96 6.87 -9.16
N THR A 128 -15.82 6.11 -8.49
CA THR A 128 -15.47 5.43 -7.23
C THR A 128 -14.34 4.44 -7.42
N ARG A 129 -14.30 3.72 -8.55
CA ARG A 129 -13.19 2.81 -8.89
C ARG A 129 -11.90 3.57 -9.13
N GLY A 130 -11.95 4.68 -9.87
CA GLY A 130 -10.80 5.55 -10.11
C GLY A 130 -10.21 6.09 -8.81
N LEU A 131 -11.04 6.67 -7.94
CA LEU A 131 -10.61 7.15 -6.62
C LEU A 131 -10.08 6.03 -5.73
N SER A 132 -10.67 4.84 -5.82
CA SER A 132 -10.15 3.66 -5.10
C SER A 132 -8.78 3.22 -5.61
N HIS A 133 -8.51 3.39 -6.91
CA HIS A 133 -7.19 3.11 -7.47
C HIS A 133 -6.14 4.11 -6.97
N VAL A 134 -6.46 5.41 -6.96
CA VAL A 134 -5.59 6.43 -6.36
C VAL A 134 -5.33 6.13 -4.89
N ALA A 135 -6.38 5.76 -4.13
CA ALA A 135 -6.27 5.41 -2.72
C ALA A 135 -5.49 4.10 -2.47
N GLN A 136 -5.48 3.18 -3.42
CA GLN A 136 -4.67 1.96 -3.32
C GLN A 136 -3.18 2.28 -3.27
N LEU A 137 -2.74 3.25 -4.04
CA LEU A 137 -1.35 3.68 -4.11
C LEU A 137 -1.00 4.70 -3.02
N ASN A 138 -1.92 5.62 -2.74
CA ASN A 138 -1.69 6.79 -1.89
C ASN A 138 -2.61 6.83 -0.66
N GLY A 139 -2.99 5.68 -0.11
CA GLY A 139 -3.90 5.66 1.03
C GLY A 139 -4.38 4.28 1.42
N VAL A 140 -5.72 4.11 1.52
CA VAL A 140 -6.34 2.83 1.85
C VAL A 140 -7.79 2.76 1.38
N VAL A 141 -8.19 1.60 0.87
CA VAL A 141 -9.60 1.28 0.58
C VAL A 141 -10.03 0.15 1.52
N THR A 142 -11.17 0.32 2.16
CA THR A 142 -11.73 -0.67 3.07
C THR A 142 -13.20 -0.92 2.75
N SER A 143 -13.59 -2.17 2.58
CA SER A 143 -14.99 -2.57 2.47
C SER A 143 -15.43 -3.40 3.68
N THR A 144 -16.68 -3.21 4.07
CA THR A 144 -17.34 -3.99 5.11
C THR A 144 -18.64 -4.54 4.56
N GLY A 145 -18.89 -5.82 4.77
CA GLY A 145 -20.09 -6.46 4.25
C GLY A 145 -20.15 -7.94 4.60
N TYR A 146 -20.56 -8.75 3.63
CA TYR A 146 -20.66 -10.20 3.78
C TYR A 146 -19.93 -10.92 2.63
N ASP A 147 -19.28 -12.01 2.94
CA ASP A 147 -18.66 -12.92 1.97
C ASP A 147 -19.68 -13.87 1.33
N ASP A 148 -19.21 -14.71 0.39
CA ASP A 148 -20.05 -15.69 -0.33
C ASP A 148 -20.72 -16.72 0.59
N ASN A 149 -20.22 -16.88 1.81
CA ASN A 149 -20.81 -17.76 2.83
C ASN A 149 -21.79 -17.03 3.75
N GLY A 150 -22.10 -15.76 3.47
CA GLY A 150 -22.95 -14.92 4.31
C GLY A 150 -22.33 -14.53 5.65
N LYS A 151 -21.02 -14.71 5.81
CA LYS A 151 -20.28 -14.31 7.01
C LYS A 151 -19.83 -12.87 6.87
N ARG A 152 -19.96 -12.10 7.98
CA ARG A 152 -19.45 -10.73 8.02
C ARG A 152 -17.95 -10.69 7.72
N ALA A 153 -17.57 -9.84 6.81
CA ALA A 153 -16.19 -9.67 6.35
C ALA A 153 -15.81 -8.18 6.31
N VAL A 154 -14.54 -7.93 6.55
CA VAL A 154 -13.88 -6.64 6.34
C VAL A 154 -12.66 -6.93 5.47
N ARG A 155 -12.54 -6.23 4.35
CA ARG A 155 -11.40 -6.32 3.44
C ARG A 155 -10.75 -4.96 3.28
N SER A 156 -9.42 -4.91 3.22
CA SER A 156 -8.68 -3.67 3.08
C SER A 156 -7.47 -3.87 2.16
N THR A 157 -7.13 -2.87 1.37
CA THR A 157 -5.93 -2.87 0.52
C THR A 157 -4.63 -3.03 1.31
N LYS A 158 -4.63 -2.72 2.61
CA LYS A 158 -3.46 -2.91 3.49
C LYS A 158 -3.23 -4.35 3.95
N GLN A 159 -4.15 -5.29 3.69
CA GLN A 159 -4.05 -6.64 4.25
C GLN A 159 -3.03 -7.53 3.55
N HIS A 160 -2.82 -7.31 2.25
CA HIS A 160 -1.91 -8.13 1.45
C HIS A 160 -0.94 -7.24 0.68
N PRO A 161 0.29 -7.09 1.18
CA PRO A 161 1.34 -6.36 0.47
C PRO A 161 1.71 -7.09 -0.82
N PHE A 162 2.15 -6.35 -1.81
CA PHE A 162 2.74 -6.93 -3.00
C PHE A 162 4.03 -7.67 -2.63
N VAL A 163 4.07 -8.95 -2.93
CA VAL A 163 5.24 -9.80 -2.73
C VAL A 163 5.44 -10.64 -3.98
N GLU A 164 6.55 -10.47 -4.65
CA GLU A 164 6.96 -11.31 -5.76
C GLU A 164 7.89 -12.42 -5.26
N SER A 165 7.72 -13.62 -5.79
CA SER A 165 8.53 -14.78 -5.42
C SER A 165 9.29 -15.29 -6.63
N GLY A 166 10.61 -15.40 -6.49
CA GLY A 166 11.47 -16.01 -7.50
C GLY A 166 12.35 -17.09 -6.87
N GLN A 167 12.78 -18.05 -7.68
CA GLN A 167 13.79 -19.03 -7.30
C GLN A 167 15.03 -18.79 -8.15
N TYR A 168 16.17 -18.65 -7.51
CA TYR A 168 17.46 -18.59 -8.19
C TYR A 168 18.36 -19.76 -7.73
N VAL A 169 19.17 -20.25 -8.65
CA VAL A 169 20.17 -21.27 -8.33
C VAL A 169 21.38 -20.59 -7.74
N SER A 170 21.74 -20.98 -6.52
CA SER A 170 22.89 -20.40 -5.80
C SER A 170 24.17 -20.53 -6.65
N GLY A 171 24.72 -19.38 -7.05
CA GLY A 171 25.96 -19.27 -7.81
C GLY A 171 25.81 -18.83 -9.27
N GLU A 172 24.59 -18.80 -9.84
CA GLU A 172 24.35 -18.35 -11.22
C GLU A 172 23.73 -16.96 -11.31
N ILE A 173 22.88 -16.61 -10.32
CA ILE A 173 22.23 -15.30 -10.21
C ILE A 173 22.32 -14.87 -8.75
N SER A 174 22.76 -13.67 -8.49
CA SER A 174 22.69 -13.09 -7.13
C SER A 174 21.33 -12.48 -6.90
N ALA A 175 20.92 -12.36 -5.63
CA ALA A 175 19.70 -11.61 -5.27
C ALA A 175 19.71 -10.18 -5.88
N ARG A 176 20.92 -9.62 -6.13
CA ARG A 176 21.14 -8.34 -6.77
C ARG A 176 20.70 -8.31 -8.25
N ASP A 177 20.75 -9.44 -8.95
CA ASP A 177 20.34 -9.53 -10.35
C ASP A 177 18.82 -9.77 -10.49
N PHE A 178 18.14 -10.03 -9.38
CA PHE A 178 16.71 -10.25 -9.31
C PHE A 178 15.93 -8.96 -8.95
N LEU A 179 16.60 -7.99 -8.35
CA LEU A 179 16.09 -6.67 -8.01
C LEU A 179 16.41 -5.65 -9.11
#